data_e8066bcbb816d4bd605280ddbd61c940
#
_entry.id   e8066bcbb816d4bd605280ddbd61c940
#
_cell.length_a   1.000
_cell.length_b   1.000
_cell.length_c   1.000
_cell.angle_alpha   90.00
_cell.angle_beta   90.00
_cell.angle_gamma   90.00
#
_symmetry.space_group_name_H-M   'P 1'
#
loop_
_entity.id
_entity.type
_entity.pdbx_description
1 polymer ?
#
loop_
_entity_poly.entity_id
_entity_poly.type
_entity_poly.pdbx_seq_one_letter_code
_entity_poly.pdbx_strand_id
1 'polypeptide(L)'
;MRANLANGVKKLQLCSTALHSPRITCHQHDKQEVRYNERMAHSPITYSEDAPFTEQESETHAAHCAAHHAAQTSNPYERTRTQALTPYAAFVSNPQPGALVVVGSSPEILANPTLRTALIASAERFSYTQGDLAWISRETQEEDVSTHLEDKALLHIIETLDPIAVIICDEDSAHACARAYRAHLDLDSATTLLIRPCACFTNLVFLLDTPAGKQRAWHILKETLAAL
;
A
#
# COMPACT_ATOMS: atom_id res chain seq x y z
N MET A 1 -26.90 -14.87 -58.40
CA MET A 1 -27.88 -15.12 -57.32
C MET A 1 -27.58 -14.21 -56.14
N ARG A 2 -28.48 -13.27 -55.90
CA ARG A 2 -28.40 -12.30 -54.79
C ARG A 2 -29.20 -12.87 -53.63
N ALA A 3 -28.65 -12.90 -52.42
CA ALA A 3 -29.40 -13.13 -51.23
C ALA A 3 -29.14 -12.00 -50.24
N ASN A 4 -30.18 -11.24 -49.94
CA ASN A 4 -30.30 -10.22 -48.94
C ASN A 4 -30.28 -10.86 -47.54
N LEU A 5 -29.53 -10.30 -46.60
CA LEU A 5 -29.74 -10.53 -45.17
C LEU A 5 -30.00 -9.20 -44.48
N ALA A 6 -31.19 -9.16 -43.91
CA ALA A 6 -31.78 -7.98 -43.27
C ALA A 6 -31.23 -7.72 -41.86
N ASN A 7 -31.12 -6.43 -41.57
CA ASN A 7 -30.83 -5.81 -40.30
C ASN A 7 -31.83 -6.19 -39.19
N GLY A 8 -31.32 -6.62 -38.04
CA GLY A 8 -32.07 -6.72 -36.79
C GLY A 8 -31.41 -5.89 -35.69
N VAL A 9 -31.71 -4.60 -35.66
CA VAL A 9 -31.31 -3.71 -34.54
C VAL A 9 -32.31 -3.90 -33.41
N LYS A 10 -31.90 -4.57 -32.33
CA LYS A 10 -32.66 -4.60 -31.07
C LYS A 10 -32.24 -3.40 -30.20
N LYS A 11 -33.16 -2.46 -30.06
CA LYS A 11 -33.15 -1.35 -29.13
C LYS A 11 -33.25 -1.88 -27.71
N LEU A 12 -32.18 -1.77 -26.91
CA LEU A 12 -32.22 -1.98 -25.45
C LEU A 12 -32.66 -0.68 -24.79
N GLN A 13 -33.80 -0.75 -24.15
CA GLN A 13 -34.43 0.31 -23.37
C GLN A 13 -33.79 0.32 -21.97
N LEU A 14 -33.09 1.41 -21.65
CA LEU A 14 -32.51 1.67 -20.34
C LEU A 14 -33.64 2.07 -19.37
N CYS A 15 -33.96 1.18 -18.41
CA CYS A 15 -34.73 1.54 -17.23
C CYS A 15 -33.82 2.26 -16.22
N SER A 16 -34.04 3.57 -16.09
CA SER A 16 -33.48 4.40 -15.05
C SER A 16 -34.28 4.21 -13.76
N THR A 17 -33.75 3.46 -12.80
CA THR A 17 -34.26 3.41 -11.44
C THR A 17 -33.43 4.35 -10.58
N ALA A 18 -34.01 5.46 -10.20
CA ALA A 18 -33.48 6.40 -9.23
C ALA A 18 -33.42 5.73 -7.85
N LEU A 19 -32.21 5.45 -7.37
CA LEU A 19 -31.96 5.05 -5.99
C LEU A 19 -31.88 6.30 -5.10
N HIS A 20 -32.88 6.46 -4.25
CA HIS A 20 -32.89 7.42 -3.15
C HIS A 20 -31.81 7.01 -2.14
N SER A 21 -30.78 7.84 -1.99
CA SER A 21 -29.83 7.71 -0.88
C SER A 21 -30.44 8.35 0.38
N PRO A 22 -30.47 7.65 1.51
CA PRO A 22 -30.81 8.27 2.78
C PRO A 22 -29.66 9.20 3.23
N ARG A 23 -29.98 10.47 3.43
CA ARG A 23 -29.12 11.42 4.13
C ARG A 23 -28.96 10.98 5.58
N ILE A 24 -27.78 10.49 5.94
CA ILE A 24 -27.38 10.30 7.33
C ILE A 24 -27.01 11.69 7.87
N THR A 25 -27.88 12.26 8.68
CA THR A 25 -27.63 13.47 9.44
C THR A 25 -26.69 13.14 10.61
N CYS A 26 -25.46 13.58 10.48
CA CYS A 26 -24.41 13.51 11.48
C CYS A 26 -24.66 14.62 12.54
N HIS A 27 -25.52 14.36 13.53
CA HIS A 27 -25.83 15.34 14.59
C HIS A 27 -26.09 14.67 15.94
N GLN A 28 -25.10 13.88 16.45
CA GLN A 28 -25.18 13.41 17.85
C GLN A 28 -23.83 13.06 18.52
N HIS A 29 -22.68 13.42 17.96
CA HIS A 29 -21.38 13.06 18.58
C HIS A 29 -20.72 14.19 19.41
N ASP A 30 -21.26 15.41 19.41
CA ASP A 30 -20.57 16.59 19.98
C ASP A 30 -20.88 16.85 21.47
N LYS A 31 -21.75 16.06 22.11
CA LYS A 31 -22.11 16.29 23.51
C LYS A 31 -21.47 15.34 24.54
N GLN A 32 -20.75 14.33 24.10
CA GLN A 32 -20.15 13.35 25.01
C GLN A 32 -18.66 13.66 25.34
N GLU A 33 -17.95 14.35 24.45
CA GLU A 33 -16.55 14.73 24.65
C GLU A 33 -16.35 15.86 25.65
N VAL A 34 -17.31 16.78 25.76
CA VAL A 34 -17.22 17.91 26.68
C VAL A 34 -17.39 17.49 28.17
N ARG A 35 -18.07 16.37 28.41
CA ARG A 35 -18.29 15.90 29.82
C ARG A 35 -17.12 15.09 30.38
N TYR A 36 -16.20 14.62 29.55
CA TYR A 36 -15.04 13.85 30.01
C TYR A 36 -13.94 14.75 30.54
N ASN A 37 -13.78 15.96 30.00
CA ASN A 37 -12.75 16.92 30.42
C ASN A 37 -13.10 17.67 31.71
N GLU A 38 -14.37 17.81 32.07
CA GLU A 38 -14.77 18.50 33.33
C GLU A 38 -14.56 17.67 34.61
N ARG A 39 -14.46 16.33 34.51
CA ARG A 39 -14.27 15.45 35.68
C ARG A 39 -12.84 15.31 36.18
N MET A 40 -11.85 15.74 35.38
CA MET A 40 -10.42 15.61 35.72
C MET A 40 -9.81 16.90 36.32
N ALA A 41 -10.61 17.97 36.46
CA ALA A 41 -10.09 19.29 36.88
C ALA A 41 -10.03 19.54 38.38
N HIS A 42 -10.50 18.62 39.23
CA HIS A 42 -10.53 18.85 40.68
C HIS A 42 -10.03 17.67 41.51
N SER A 43 -8.73 17.45 41.46
CA SER A 43 -8.02 16.77 42.54
C SER A 43 -6.78 17.61 42.88
N PRO A 44 -6.74 18.33 43.98
CA PRO A 44 -5.53 19.02 44.41
C PRO A 44 -4.52 17.94 44.83
N ILE A 45 -3.47 17.76 44.02
CA ILE A 45 -2.29 17.01 44.44
C ILE A 45 -1.53 17.91 45.41
N THR A 46 -1.64 17.60 46.69
CA THR A 46 -0.81 18.22 47.73
C THR A 46 0.60 17.63 47.61
N TYR A 47 1.52 18.38 47.04
CA TYR A 47 2.94 18.06 47.09
C TYR A 47 3.47 18.33 48.52
N SER A 48 4.03 17.28 49.12
CA SER A 48 4.84 17.44 50.34
C SER A 48 6.22 17.94 49.91
N GLU A 49 6.60 19.13 50.36
CA GLU A 49 7.81 19.86 49.94
C GLU A 49 9.12 19.33 50.57
N ASP A 50 9.11 18.24 51.37
CA ASP A 50 10.25 17.83 52.19
C ASP A 50 10.92 16.48 51.83
N ALA A 51 10.79 15.97 50.63
CA ALA A 51 11.54 14.79 50.22
C ALA A 51 12.66 15.16 49.22
N PRO A 52 13.95 14.87 49.50
CA PRO A 52 15.02 15.12 48.54
C PRO A 52 14.86 14.15 47.36
N PHE A 53 14.50 14.71 46.19
CA PHE A 53 14.45 13.98 44.94
C PHE A 53 15.88 13.54 44.56
N THR A 54 16.15 12.24 44.49
CA THR A 54 17.41 11.75 44.00
C THR A 54 17.42 11.81 42.47
N GLU A 55 18.54 12.22 41.85
CA GLU A 55 18.70 12.30 40.38
C GLU A 55 18.30 11.00 39.67
N GLN A 56 18.46 9.85 40.30
CA GLN A 56 18.16 8.54 39.78
C GLN A 56 16.66 8.25 39.61
N GLU A 57 15.78 8.87 40.41
CA GLU A 57 14.31 8.79 40.25
C GLU A 57 13.81 9.68 39.13
N SER A 58 14.52 10.79 38.86
CA SER A 58 14.21 11.69 37.72
C SER A 58 14.46 11.04 36.36
N GLU A 59 15.57 10.28 36.21
CA GLU A 59 15.90 9.61 34.95
C GLU A 59 14.93 8.45 34.63
N THR A 60 14.55 7.66 35.65
CA THR A 60 13.58 6.57 35.47
C THR A 60 12.18 7.08 35.13
N HIS A 61 11.77 8.22 35.73
CA HIS A 61 10.47 8.82 35.43
C HIS A 61 10.44 9.44 34.01
N ALA A 62 11.52 10.11 33.61
CA ALA A 62 11.65 10.64 32.23
C ALA A 62 11.66 9.54 31.16
N ALA A 63 12.36 8.43 31.41
CA ALA A 63 12.38 7.29 30.50
C ALA A 63 11.00 6.61 30.42
N HIS A 64 10.30 6.49 31.56
CA HIS A 64 8.94 5.93 31.59
C HIS A 64 7.92 6.82 30.88
N CYS A 65 7.98 8.14 31.09
CA CYS A 65 7.14 9.09 30.38
C CYS A 65 7.43 9.11 28.86
N ALA A 66 8.71 9.06 28.46
CA ALA A 66 9.09 8.99 27.06
C ALA A 66 8.58 7.70 26.38
N ALA A 67 8.70 6.55 27.06
CA ALA A 67 8.16 5.27 26.57
C ALA A 67 6.62 5.29 26.48
N HIS A 68 5.93 5.91 27.44
CA HIS A 68 4.47 6.06 27.43
C HIS A 68 4.00 7.01 26.32
N HIS A 69 4.71 8.12 26.08
CA HIS A 69 4.41 9.03 24.97
C HIS A 69 4.67 8.36 23.60
N ALA A 70 5.75 7.62 23.44
CA ALA A 70 6.02 6.86 22.22
C ALA A 70 4.95 5.79 21.94
N ALA A 71 4.41 5.15 22.99
CA ALA A 71 3.33 4.19 22.86
C ALA A 71 1.95 4.81 22.53
N GLN A 72 1.74 6.07 22.91
CA GLN A 72 0.46 6.78 22.69
C GLN A 72 0.37 7.48 21.33
N THR A 73 1.50 7.72 20.64
CA THR A 73 1.52 8.44 19.36
C THR A 73 1.32 7.54 18.13
N SER A 74 1.29 6.21 18.27
CA SER A 74 1.03 5.33 17.13
C SER A 74 -0.45 5.38 16.76
N ASN A 75 -0.72 5.87 15.54
CA ASN A 75 -2.05 5.88 14.93
C ASN A 75 -2.69 4.47 15.01
N PRO A 76 -3.93 4.30 15.54
CA PRO A 76 -4.58 3.00 15.64
C PRO A 76 -4.65 2.26 14.28
N TYR A 77 -4.76 2.98 13.18
CA TYR A 77 -4.71 2.40 11.83
C TYR A 77 -3.35 1.78 11.50
N GLU A 78 -2.24 2.39 11.94
CA GLU A 78 -0.89 1.84 11.75
C GLU A 78 -0.68 0.55 12.54
N ARG A 79 -1.18 0.50 13.77
CA ARG A 79 -1.14 -0.73 14.59
C ARG A 79 -1.92 -1.86 13.93
N THR A 80 -3.14 -1.60 13.48
CA THR A 80 -3.99 -2.59 12.81
C THR A 80 -3.33 -3.09 11.54
N ARG A 81 -2.74 -2.19 10.74
CA ARG A 81 -2.00 -2.55 9.53
C ARG A 81 -0.76 -3.39 9.83
N THR A 82 0.07 -2.95 10.76
CA THR A 82 1.27 -3.71 11.18
C THR A 82 0.89 -5.10 11.64
N GLN A 83 -0.18 -5.23 12.43
CA GLN A 83 -0.69 -6.51 12.90
C GLN A 83 -1.19 -7.38 11.73
N ALA A 84 -1.90 -6.80 10.75
CA ALA A 84 -2.39 -7.51 9.56
C ALA A 84 -1.25 -8.00 8.67
N LEU A 85 -0.12 -7.28 8.59
CA LEU A 85 1.04 -7.64 7.78
C LEU A 85 2.03 -8.55 8.51
N THR A 86 1.93 -8.70 9.83
CA THR A 86 2.84 -9.55 10.62
C THR A 86 3.01 -10.98 10.07
N PRO A 87 1.95 -11.70 9.64
CA PRO A 87 2.09 -13.03 9.06
C PRO A 87 2.86 -13.08 7.74
N TYR A 88 3.02 -11.94 7.09
CA TYR A 88 3.63 -11.79 5.76
C TYR A 88 4.96 -11.02 5.80
N ALA A 89 5.54 -10.84 6.98
CA ALA A 89 6.76 -10.04 7.16
C ALA A 89 7.94 -10.53 6.31
N ALA A 90 8.02 -11.82 6.06
CA ALA A 90 9.06 -12.40 5.20
C ALA A 90 8.91 -12.03 3.71
N PHE A 91 7.69 -11.69 3.27
CA PHE A 91 7.38 -11.34 1.88
C PHE A 91 7.39 -9.85 1.61
N VAL A 92 7.35 -9.00 2.63
CA VAL A 92 7.16 -7.55 2.49
C VAL A 92 8.31 -6.79 3.12
N SER A 93 8.97 -5.96 2.33
CA SER A 93 9.98 -5.01 2.83
C SER A 93 9.44 -3.58 2.76
N ASN A 94 9.73 -2.78 3.79
CA ASN A 94 9.34 -1.38 3.90
C ASN A 94 7.81 -1.17 3.74
N PRO A 95 6.97 -1.72 4.62
CA PRO A 95 5.52 -1.69 4.50
C PRO A 95 4.93 -0.31 4.86
N GLN A 96 5.20 0.71 4.05
CA GLN A 96 4.67 2.06 4.24
C GLN A 96 3.26 2.20 3.64
N PRO A 97 2.33 2.93 4.30
CA PRO A 97 1.01 3.23 3.76
C PRO A 97 1.08 4.23 2.62
N GLY A 98 0.20 4.09 1.62
CA GLY A 98 0.16 4.99 0.48
C GLY A 98 1.43 4.95 -0.37
N ALA A 99 2.21 3.86 -0.26
CA ALA A 99 3.46 3.66 -0.98
C ALA A 99 3.23 3.35 -2.46
N LEU A 100 4.32 3.45 -3.22
CA LEU A 100 4.44 2.76 -4.50
C LEU A 100 4.78 1.30 -4.19
N VAL A 101 3.89 0.37 -4.51
CA VAL A 101 4.14 -1.06 -4.28
C VAL A 101 4.83 -1.67 -5.48
N VAL A 102 5.96 -2.32 -5.25
CA VAL A 102 6.73 -3.08 -6.24
C VAL A 102 6.55 -4.57 -5.96
N VAL A 103 6.07 -5.32 -6.94
CA VAL A 103 5.82 -6.75 -6.84
C VAL A 103 6.78 -7.50 -7.76
N GLY A 104 7.47 -8.49 -7.21
CA GLY A 104 8.36 -9.39 -7.97
C GLY A 104 8.14 -10.84 -7.56
N SER A 105 8.42 -11.77 -8.46
CA SER A 105 8.23 -13.22 -8.23
C SER A 105 9.22 -13.76 -7.21
N SER A 106 10.44 -13.23 -7.16
CA SER A 106 11.47 -13.69 -6.23
C SER A 106 12.24 -12.55 -5.56
N PRO A 107 12.87 -12.83 -4.39
CA PRO A 107 13.70 -11.84 -3.71
C PRO A 107 14.90 -11.39 -4.57
N GLU A 108 15.46 -12.26 -5.41
CA GLU A 108 16.61 -11.95 -6.27
C GLU A 108 16.26 -10.89 -7.31
N ILE A 109 15.05 -10.95 -7.90
CA ILE A 109 14.57 -9.93 -8.82
C ILE A 109 14.52 -8.59 -8.12
N LEU A 110 13.90 -8.54 -6.93
CA LEU A 110 13.74 -7.32 -6.15
C LEU A 110 15.06 -6.81 -5.53
N ALA A 111 16.04 -7.67 -5.33
CA ALA A 111 17.39 -7.31 -4.87
C ALA A 111 18.28 -6.80 -6.00
N ASN A 112 17.89 -6.94 -7.27
CA ASN A 112 18.69 -6.51 -8.41
C ASN A 112 19.02 -5.00 -8.32
N PRO A 113 20.31 -4.61 -8.28
CA PRO A 113 20.70 -3.23 -8.03
C PRO A 113 20.31 -2.29 -9.18
N THR A 114 20.32 -2.77 -10.42
CA THR A 114 19.92 -1.98 -11.59
C THR A 114 18.42 -1.67 -11.53
N LEU A 115 17.61 -2.66 -11.19
CA LEU A 115 16.16 -2.49 -11.01
C LEU A 115 15.86 -1.51 -9.88
N ARG A 116 16.46 -1.70 -8.71
CA ARG A 116 16.25 -0.80 -7.56
C ARG A 116 16.62 0.63 -7.87
N THR A 117 17.79 0.84 -8.45
CA THR A 117 18.26 2.18 -8.84
C THR A 117 17.31 2.83 -9.86
N ALA A 118 16.87 2.09 -10.86
CA ALA A 118 15.95 2.61 -11.88
C ALA A 118 14.58 2.98 -11.29
N LEU A 119 14.02 2.16 -10.39
CA LEU A 119 12.73 2.43 -9.76
C LEU A 119 12.81 3.61 -8.79
N ILE A 120 13.84 3.68 -7.95
CA ILE A 120 14.07 4.81 -7.04
C ILE A 120 14.21 6.10 -7.83
N ALA A 121 15.08 6.13 -8.85
CA ALA A 121 15.28 7.32 -9.68
C ALA A 121 14.00 7.72 -10.45
N SER A 122 13.16 6.75 -10.82
CA SER A 122 11.86 7.03 -11.44
C SER A 122 10.89 7.65 -10.44
N ALA A 123 10.80 7.09 -9.24
CA ALA A 123 9.94 7.60 -8.16
C ALA A 123 10.32 9.03 -7.74
N GLU A 124 11.63 9.31 -7.59
CA GLU A 124 12.15 10.64 -7.22
C GLU A 124 11.75 11.74 -8.20
N ARG A 125 11.61 11.42 -9.49
CA ARG A 125 11.13 12.38 -10.51
C ARG A 125 9.68 12.80 -10.30
N PHE A 126 8.91 12.04 -9.56
CA PHE A 126 7.52 12.32 -9.18
C PHE A 126 7.40 12.69 -7.69
N SER A 127 8.50 13.11 -7.07
CA SER A 127 8.55 13.55 -5.66
C SER A 127 8.31 12.44 -4.62
N TYR A 128 8.47 11.17 -5.00
CA TYR A 128 8.50 10.05 -4.08
C TYR A 128 9.94 9.74 -3.67
N THR A 129 10.14 9.28 -2.45
CA THR A 129 11.45 8.90 -1.92
C THR A 129 11.62 7.38 -1.92
N GLN A 130 12.83 6.90 -1.70
CA GLN A 130 13.07 5.47 -1.48
C GLN A 130 12.22 4.91 -0.33
N GLY A 131 11.92 5.73 0.69
CA GLY A 131 11.06 5.36 1.81
C GLY A 131 9.61 5.10 1.42
N ASP A 132 9.16 5.64 0.29
CA ASP A 132 7.80 5.50 -0.21
C ASP A 132 7.61 4.25 -1.10
N LEU A 133 8.65 3.42 -1.32
CA LEU A 133 8.55 2.17 -2.05
C LEU A 133 8.43 0.99 -1.08
N ALA A 134 7.33 0.26 -1.15
CA ALA A 134 7.16 -1.03 -0.50
C ALA A 134 7.44 -2.16 -1.50
N TRP A 135 8.14 -3.20 -1.08
CA TRP A 135 8.56 -4.29 -1.94
C TRP A 135 7.89 -5.58 -1.50
N ILE A 136 7.23 -6.28 -2.41
CA ILE A 136 6.56 -7.55 -2.17
C ILE A 136 7.23 -8.62 -3.03
N SER A 137 7.86 -9.61 -2.38
CA SER A 137 8.32 -10.83 -3.04
C SER A 137 7.24 -11.90 -2.95
N ARG A 138 7.00 -12.62 -4.04
CA ARG A 138 6.07 -13.74 -4.01
C ARG A 138 6.69 -15.03 -3.46
N GLU A 139 8.00 -15.07 -3.40
CA GLU A 139 8.75 -16.17 -2.82
C GLU A 139 9.66 -15.66 -1.70
N THR A 140 9.91 -16.52 -0.73
CA THR A 140 10.97 -16.34 0.27
C THR A 140 11.85 -17.56 0.28
N GLN A 141 13.12 -17.35 0.54
CA GLN A 141 14.09 -18.44 0.77
C GLN A 141 14.50 -18.37 2.24
N GLU A 142 13.96 -19.26 3.04
CA GLU A 142 14.43 -19.48 4.41
C GLU A 142 14.99 -20.90 4.52
N GLU A 143 16.28 -21.03 4.87
CA GLU A 143 16.96 -22.30 5.19
C GLU A 143 16.67 -23.45 4.20
N ASP A 144 16.84 -23.21 2.88
CA ASP A 144 16.58 -24.17 1.80
C ASP A 144 15.10 -24.52 1.53
N VAL A 145 14.16 -23.84 2.17
CA VAL A 145 12.72 -23.99 1.90
C VAL A 145 12.20 -22.76 1.18
N SER A 146 11.82 -22.94 -0.09
CA SER A 146 11.09 -21.90 -0.83
C SER A 146 9.63 -21.92 -0.40
N THR A 147 9.17 -20.81 0.17
CA THR A 147 7.76 -20.62 0.50
C THR A 147 7.15 -19.63 -0.50
N HIS A 148 6.00 -20.00 -1.04
CA HIS A 148 5.31 -19.20 -2.07
C HIS A 148 4.09 -18.51 -1.50
N LEU A 149 3.94 -17.22 -1.84
CA LEU A 149 2.80 -16.40 -1.41
C LEU A 149 1.56 -16.72 -2.27
N GLU A 150 0.48 -17.14 -1.62
CA GLU A 150 -0.79 -17.39 -2.29
C GLU A 150 -1.41 -16.10 -2.87
N ASP A 151 -2.18 -16.23 -3.96
CA ASP A 151 -2.85 -15.09 -4.62
C ASP A 151 -3.76 -14.30 -3.66
N LYS A 152 -4.46 -14.98 -2.73
CA LYS A 152 -5.30 -14.31 -1.70
C LYS A 152 -4.48 -13.51 -0.70
N ALA A 153 -3.31 -14.01 -0.32
CA ALA A 153 -2.40 -13.32 0.58
C ALA A 153 -1.78 -12.11 -0.11
N LEU A 154 -1.39 -12.23 -1.40
CA LEU A 154 -0.92 -11.12 -2.20
C LEU A 154 -1.96 -9.99 -2.29
N LEU A 155 -3.23 -10.33 -2.57
CA LEU A 155 -4.35 -9.38 -2.54
C LEU A 155 -4.45 -8.70 -1.18
N HIS A 156 -4.45 -9.49 -0.10
CA HIS A 156 -4.58 -8.96 1.26
C HIS A 156 -3.44 -7.98 1.61
N ILE A 157 -2.20 -8.29 1.23
CA ILE A 157 -1.05 -7.42 1.46
C ILE A 157 -1.21 -6.11 0.71
N ILE A 158 -1.50 -6.16 -0.60
CA ILE A 158 -1.65 -4.96 -1.44
C ILE A 158 -2.78 -4.08 -0.93
N GLU A 159 -3.95 -4.66 -0.59
CA GLU A 159 -5.08 -3.88 -0.04
C GLU A 159 -4.78 -3.31 1.35
N THR A 160 -4.00 -4.03 2.19
CA THR A 160 -3.59 -3.52 3.51
C THR A 160 -2.60 -2.37 3.41
N LEU A 161 -1.70 -2.38 2.42
CA LEU A 161 -0.78 -1.28 2.14
C LEU A 161 -1.49 -0.07 1.53
N ASP A 162 -2.64 -0.29 0.88
CA ASP A 162 -3.41 0.73 0.17
C ASP A 162 -2.53 1.63 -0.72
N PRO A 163 -1.82 1.04 -1.71
CA PRO A 163 -0.85 1.78 -2.50
C PRO A 163 -1.52 2.77 -3.45
N ILE A 164 -0.81 3.86 -3.72
CA ILE A 164 -1.23 4.83 -4.74
C ILE A 164 -0.99 4.30 -6.16
N ALA A 165 0.05 3.49 -6.36
CA ALA A 165 0.30 2.77 -7.61
C ALA A 165 1.00 1.44 -7.37
N VAL A 166 0.88 0.53 -8.34
CA VAL A 166 1.52 -0.79 -8.31
C VAL A 166 2.47 -0.94 -9.49
N ILE A 167 3.66 -1.46 -9.24
CA ILE A 167 4.68 -1.76 -10.26
C ILE A 167 4.93 -3.26 -10.21
N ILE A 168 4.66 -3.98 -11.29
CA ILE A 168 4.80 -5.42 -11.40
C ILE A 168 6.00 -5.71 -12.30
N CYS A 169 7.04 -6.36 -11.74
CA CYS A 169 8.35 -6.46 -12.36
C CYS A 169 8.49 -7.61 -13.36
N ASP A 170 7.61 -8.63 -13.30
CA ASP A 170 7.73 -9.84 -14.10
C ASP A 170 6.36 -10.48 -14.38
N GLU A 171 6.34 -11.38 -15.38
CA GLU A 171 5.13 -12.04 -15.88
C GLU A 171 4.45 -12.93 -14.82
N ASP A 172 5.23 -13.64 -13.99
CA ASP A 172 4.69 -14.51 -12.96
C ASP A 172 3.94 -13.71 -11.89
N SER A 173 4.50 -12.55 -11.51
CA SER A 173 3.84 -11.60 -10.60
C SER A 173 2.60 -10.99 -11.24
N ALA A 174 2.64 -10.68 -12.55
CA ALA A 174 1.50 -10.15 -13.27
C ALA A 174 0.35 -11.15 -13.30
N HIS A 175 0.63 -12.41 -13.61
CA HIS A 175 -0.36 -13.48 -13.58
C HIS A 175 -0.96 -13.70 -12.19
N ALA A 176 -0.15 -13.61 -11.13
CA ALA A 176 -0.65 -13.72 -9.76
C ALA A 176 -1.57 -12.55 -9.39
N CYS A 177 -1.15 -11.31 -9.70
CA CYS A 177 -2.00 -10.14 -9.50
C CYS A 177 -3.31 -10.26 -10.31
N ALA A 178 -3.22 -10.68 -11.59
CA ALA A 178 -4.39 -10.87 -12.43
C ALA A 178 -5.39 -11.88 -11.83
N ARG A 179 -4.89 -13.01 -11.30
CA ARG A 179 -5.74 -14.01 -10.60
C ARG A 179 -6.29 -13.48 -9.28
N ALA A 180 -5.45 -12.84 -8.46
CA ALA A 180 -5.82 -12.28 -7.17
C ALA A 180 -6.97 -11.27 -7.29
N TYR A 181 -6.88 -10.39 -8.27
CA TYR A 181 -7.84 -9.31 -8.52
C TYR A 181 -8.94 -9.68 -9.53
N ARG A 182 -8.87 -10.87 -10.15
CA ARG A 182 -9.73 -11.28 -11.26
C ARG A 182 -9.78 -10.24 -12.39
N ALA A 183 -8.64 -9.65 -12.67
CA ALA A 183 -8.45 -8.59 -13.66
C ALA A 183 -7.61 -9.09 -14.83
N HIS A 184 -7.74 -8.44 -15.98
CA HIS A 184 -6.80 -8.59 -17.09
C HIS A 184 -5.71 -7.53 -16.96
N LEU A 185 -4.45 -7.94 -17.09
CA LEU A 185 -3.30 -7.06 -17.09
C LEU A 185 -2.54 -7.22 -18.40
N ASP A 186 -2.40 -6.12 -19.12
CA ASP A 186 -1.58 -6.09 -20.33
C ASP A 186 -0.10 -5.96 -19.93
N LEU A 187 0.73 -6.89 -20.41
CA LEU A 187 2.17 -6.88 -20.15
C LEU A 187 2.86 -5.75 -20.93
N ASP A 188 3.98 -5.27 -20.40
CA ASP A 188 4.79 -4.18 -20.95
C ASP A 188 3.99 -2.92 -21.26
N SER A 189 3.08 -2.57 -20.37
CA SER A 189 2.18 -1.41 -20.51
C SER A 189 1.88 -0.73 -19.19
N ALA A 190 1.41 0.53 -19.28
CA ALA A 190 0.70 1.19 -18.21
C ALA A 190 -0.77 0.75 -18.27
N THR A 191 -1.29 0.25 -17.16
CA THR A 191 -2.65 -0.29 -17.03
C THR A 191 -3.25 0.12 -15.70
N THR A 192 -4.34 -0.51 -15.30
CA THR A 192 -4.95 -0.29 -13.98
C THR A 192 -5.20 -1.62 -13.28
N LEU A 193 -4.89 -1.67 -11.99
CA LEU A 193 -5.26 -2.76 -11.11
C LEU A 193 -6.43 -2.29 -10.24
N LEU A 194 -7.65 -2.65 -10.63
CA LEU A 194 -8.90 -2.01 -10.20
C LEU A 194 -8.90 -0.52 -10.57
N ILE A 195 -8.76 0.34 -9.56
CA ILE A 195 -8.73 1.81 -9.73
C ILE A 195 -7.32 2.41 -9.62
N ARG A 196 -6.32 1.59 -9.27
CA ARG A 196 -4.95 2.06 -9.04
C ARG A 196 -4.15 2.01 -10.33
N PRO A 197 -3.39 3.05 -10.68
CA PRO A 197 -2.42 2.99 -11.77
C PRO A 197 -1.44 1.84 -11.56
N CYS A 198 -1.16 1.10 -12.64
CA CYS A 198 -0.30 -0.06 -12.59
C CYS A 198 0.66 -0.08 -13.78
N ALA A 199 1.96 -0.18 -13.51
CA ALA A 199 2.96 -0.51 -14.51
C ALA A 199 3.19 -2.02 -14.50
N CYS A 200 2.98 -2.69 -15.62
CA CYS A 200 3.11 -4.13 -15.73
C CYS A 200 4.18 -4.50 -16.75
N PHE A 201 5.12 -5.36 -16.36
CA PHE A 201 6.25 -5.77 -17.20
C PHE A 201 6.31 -7.28 -17.36
N THR A 202 6.73 -7.73 -18.53
CA THR A 202 7.09 -9.14 -18.76
C THR A 202 8.37 -9.50 -18.00
N ASN A 203 9.40 -8.64 -18.09
CA ASN A 203 10.65 -8.78 -17.35
C ASN A 203 11.36 -7.42 -17.30
N LEU A 204 11.15 -6.68 -16.22
CA LEU A 204 11.72 -5.35 -16.07
C LEU A 204 13.25 -5.37 -15.97
N VAL A 205 13.83 -6.38 -15.31
CA VAL A 205 15.30 -6.51 -15.22
C VAL A 205 15.91 -6.62 -16.61
N PHE A 206 15.35 -7.49 -17.45
CA PHE A 206 15.83 -7.66 -18.84
C PHE A 206 15.66 -6.40 -19.70
N LEU A 207 14.55 -5.67 -19.53
CA LEU A 207 14.35 -4.39 -20.23
C LEU A 207 15.42 -3.35 -19.84
N LEU A 208 15.87 -3.37 -18.59
CA LEU A 208 16.88 -2.42 -18.10
C LEU A 208 18.32 -2.73 -18.58
N ASP A 209 18.57 -3.85 -19.24
CA ASP A 209 19.89 -4.19 -19.78
C ASP A 209 20.23 -3.44 -21.07
N THR A 210 19.22 -2.95 -21.80
CA THR A 210 19.44 -2.26 -23.06
C THR A 210 18.97 -0.80 -23.02
N PRO A 211 19.60 0.11 -23.80
CA PRO A 211 19.16 1.51 -23.87
C PRO A 211 17.70 1.66 -24.35
N ALA A 212 17.28 0.88 -25.35
CA ALA A 212 15.93 0.91 -25.87
C ALA A 212 14.92 0.38 -24.82
N GLY A 213 15.27 -0.70 -24.11
CA GLY A 213 14.46 -1.24 -23.03
C GLY A 213 14.33 -0.25 -21.86
N LYS A 214 15.40 0.45 -21.48
CA LYS A 214 15.35 1.52 -20.46
C LYS A 214 14.37 2.63 -20.86
N GLN A 215 14.41 3.06 -22.12
CA GLN A 215 13.47 4.07 -22.62
C GLN A 215 12.00 3.57 -22.57
N ARG A 216 11.77 2.32 -22.95
CA ARG A 216 10.44 1.71 -22.89
C ARG A 216 9.95 1.60 -21.44
N ALA A 217 10.78 1.07 -20.55
CA ALA A 217 10.46 0.95 -19.12
C ALA A 217 10.14 2.33 -18.51
N TRP A 218 10.97 3.33 -18.82
CA TRP A 218 10.74 4.71 -18.38
C TRP A 218 9.41 5.27 -18.90
N HIS A 219 9.05 5.02 -20.16
CA HIS A 219 7.79 5.50 -20.73
C HIS A 219 6.58 4.93 -19.97
N ILE A 220 6.58 3.64 -19.71
CA ILE A 220 5.52 2.95 -18.96
C ILE A 220 5.44 3.47 -17.52
N LEU A 221 6.57 3.57 -16.81
CA LEU A 221 6.62 4.11 -15.45
C LEU A 221 6.14 5.56 -15.39
N LYS A 222 6.58 6.39 -16.34
CA LYS A 222 6.15 7.79 -16.45
C LYS A 222 4.64 7.90 -16.64
N GLU A 223 4.07 7.11 -17.55
CA GLU A 223 2.63 7.11 -17.80
C GLU A 223 1.85 6.70 -16.55
N THR A 224 2.30 5.64 -15.87
CA THR A 224 1.69 5.17 -14.63
C THR A 224 1.77 6.20 -13.50
N LEU A 225 2.94 6.80 -13.26
CA LEU A 225 3.15 7.74 -12.16
C LEU A 225 2.60 9.15 -12.46
N ALA A 226 2.43 9.53 -13.72
CA ALA A 226 1.80 10.78 -14.09
C ALA A 226 0.26 10.75 -13.98
N ALA A 227 -0.33 9.57 -13.81
CA ALA A 227 -1.77 9.39 -13.56
C ALA A 227 -2.17 9.62 -12.09
N LEU A 228 -1.19 9.86 -11.19
CA LEU A 228 -1.37 10.17 -9.78
C LEU A 228 -1.60 11.67 -9.57
#